data_5aac228acbf5ec4c0975a4f9fe66fe4a
#
_entry.id   5aac228acbf5ec4c0975a4f9fe66fe4a
#
_cell.length_a   1.000
_cell.length_b   1.000
_cell.length_c   1.000
_cell.angle_alpha   90.00
_cell.angle_beta   90.00
_cell.angle_gamma   90.00
#
_symmetry.space_group_name_H-M   'P 1'
#
loop_
_entity.id
_entity.type
_entity.pdbx_description
1 polymer ?
#
loop_
_entity_poly.entity_id
_entity_poly.type
_entity_poly.pdbx_seq_one_letter_code
_entity_poly.pdbx_strand_id
1 'polypeptide(L)'
;NLMSLVTLLEQMKAHKVHNIVFSSSCTVYGQPTPEHLPVDETAPIQVALSPYGNTKQINEEIIRDEAHADKSLQATILRYFNPIGAHPSAMIGELPNGVPQNLLPFVTQTAIGLRKELKVFGNDYNTPDGSCIRDYIYVVDLAKAHVKAVERMLSGTALDQVEVFNLGT
;
A
#
# COMPACT_ATOMS: atom_id res chain seq x y z
N ASN A 1 -0.55 -8.24 -11.60
CA ASN A 1 -0.54 -6.83 -11.20
C ASN A 1 -0.45 -5.88 -12.41
N LEU A 2 0.60 -5.98 -13.27
CA LEU A 2 0.78 -5.03 -14.39
C LEU A 2 -0.36 -5.09 -15.41
N MET A 3 -0.59 -6.26 -15.99
CA MET A 3 -1.65 -6.43 -17.01
C MET A 3 -3.04 -6.06 -16.49
N SER A 4 -3.33 -6.32 -15.21
CA SER A 4 -4.61 -5.94 -14.61
C SER A 4 -4.82 -4.43 -14.61
N LEU A 5 -3.77 -3.64 -14.33
CA LEU A 5 -3.86 -2.18 -14.37
C LEU A 5 -4.03 -1.68 -15.80
N VAL A 6 -3.22 -2.18 -16.75
CA VAL A 6 -3.32 -1.79 -18.16
C VAL A 6 -4.73 -2.07 -18.71
N THR A 7 -5.26 -3.28 -18.49
CA THR A 7 -6.62 -3.62 -18.90
C THR A 7 -7.66 -2.72 -18.23
N LEU A 8 -7.48 -2.38 -16.93
CA LEU A 8 -8.40 -1.49 -16.23
C LEU A 8 -8.38 -0.09 -16.85
N LEU A 9 -7.21 0.50 -17.11
CA LEU A 9 -7.10 1.83 -17.72
C LEU A 9 -7.71 1.86 -19.13
N GLU A 10 -7.51 0.81 -19.94
CA GLU A 10 -8.16 0.66 -21.24
C GLU A 10 -9.69 0.66 -21.11
N GLN A 11 -10.25 -0.09 -20.15
CA GLN A 11 -11.69 -0.14 -19.91
C GLN A 11 -12.21 1.19 -19.34
N MET A 12 -11.48 1.82 -18.43
CA MET A 12 -11.83 3.14 -17.90
C MET A 12 -11.97 4.15 -19.05
N LYS A 13 -11.01 4.18 -19.97
CA LYS A 13 -11.04 5.05 -21.16
C LYS A 13 -12.24 4.73 -22.06
N ALA A 14 -12.48 3.46 -22.36
CA ALA A 14 -13.61 3.02 -23.18
C ALA A 14 -14.98 3.40 -22.59
N HIS A 15 -15.08 3.39 -21.26
CA HIS A 15 -16.31 3.67 -20.52
C HIS A 15 -16.39 5.09 -19.93
N LYS A 16 -15.44 5.96 -20.26
CA LYS A 16 -15.38 7.36 -19.78
C LYS A 16 -15.34 7.46 -18.25
N VAL A 17 -14.64 6.56 -17.61
CA VAL A 17 -14.35 6.61 -16.17
C VAL A 17 -13.02 7.33 -15.99
N HIS A 18 -13.02 8.45 -15.27
CA HIS A 18 -11.90 9.37 -15.20
C HIS A 18 -11.18 9.41 -13.85
N ASN A 19 -11.68 8.69 -12.86
CA ASN A 19 -11.10 8.70 -11.50
C ASN A 19 -10.64 7.32 -11.09
N ILE A 20 -9.42 7.23 -10.55
CA ILE A 20 -8.87 5.98 -10.02
C ILE A 20 -8.19 6.21 -8.67
N VAL A 21 -8.47 5.34 -7.70
CA VAL A 21 -7.65 5.20 -6.50
C VAL A 21 -6.80 3.95 -6.68
N PHE A 22 -5.49 4.10 -6.66
CA PHE A 22 -4.55 3.00 -6.84
C PHE A 22 -3.91 2.59 -5.53
N SER A 23 -4.10 1.32 -5.18
CA SER A 23 -3.45 0.68 -4.04
C SER A 23 -1.98 0.39 -4.34
N SER A 24 -1.11 1.34 -4.00
CA SER A 24 0.34 1.18 -4.08
C SER A 24 0.90 0.62 -2.75
N SER A 25 2.18 0.77 -2.50
CA SER A 25 2.86 0.21 -1.34
C SER A 25 4.08 1.05 -0.98
N CYS A 26 4.42 1.11 0.30
CA CYS A 26 5.69 1.68 0.76
C CYS A 26 6.93 0.96 0.18
N THR A 27 6.76 -0.26 -0.35
CA THR A 27 7.84 -0.99 -1.02
C THR A 27 8.39 -0.30 -2.27
N VAL A 28 7.68 0.71 -2.80
CA VAL A 28 8.16 1.55 -3.90
C VAL A 28 9.38 2.40 -3.49
N TYR A 29 9.55 2.69 -2.21
CA TYR A 29 10.70 3.45 -1.73
C TYR A 29 12.01 2.65 -1.73
N GLY A 30 11.93 1.31 -1.91
CA GLY A 30 13.11 0.43 -1.81
C GLY A 30 13.70 0.45 -0.39
N GLN A 31 15.00 0.73 -0.28
CA GLN A 31 15.68 0.97 1.00
C GLN A 31 15.99 2.47 1.13
N PRO A 32 15.16 3.23 1.86
CA PRO A 32 15.41 4.65 2.08
C PRO A 32 16.73 4.87 2.82
N THR A 33 17.40 5.98 2.52
CA THR A 33 18.58 6.40 3.24
C THR A 33 18.18 7.04 4.59
N PRO A 34 19.07 7.07 5.60
CA PRO A 34 18.73 7.58 6.93
C PRO A 34 18.14 9.00 6.95
N GLU A 35 18.57 9.86 6.05
CA GLU A 35 18.07 11.24 5.91
C GLU A 35 16.63 11.34 5.42
N HIS A 36 16.11 10.25 4.84
CA HIS A 36 14.71 10.14 4.39
C HIS A 36 13.87 9.27 5.33
N LEU A 37 14.27 9.13 6.59
CA LEU A 37 13.50 8.43 7.62
C LEU A 37 13.06 9.40 8.72
N PRO A 38 11.78 9.41 9.12
CA PRO A 38 10.67 8.64 8.54
C PRO A 38 10.36 9.04 7.09
N VAL A 39 9.92 8.06 6.28
CA VAL A 39 9.66 8.27 4.84
C VAL A 39 8.41 9.12 4.63
N ASP A 40 8.52 10.19 3.86
CA ASP A 40 7.41 10.96 3.32
C ASP A 40 7.27 10.79 1.80
N GLU A 41 6.24 11.41 1.20
CA GLU A 41 5.95 11.27 -0.23
C GLU A 41 7.00 11.93 -1.13
N THR A 42 7.86 12.79 -0.58
CA THR A 42 8.96 13.47 -1.29
C THR A 42 10.23 12.62 -1.34
N ALA A 43 10.30 11.57 -0.53
CA ALA A 43 11.44 10.67 -0.51
C ALA A 43 11.68 10.02 -1.89
N PRO A 44 12.93 9.96 -2.35
CA PRO A 44 13.25 9.40 -3.67
C PRO A 44 12.89 7.91 -3.74
N ILE A 45 12.31 7.52 -4.88
CA ILE A 45 12.09 6.11 -5.22
C ILE A 45 13.44 5.45 -5.48
N GLN A 46 13.76 4.42 -4.70
CA GLN A 46 14.97 3.62 -4.84
C GLN A 46 14.68 2.32 -5.62
N VAL A 47 15.73 1.57 -5.95
CA VAL A 47 15.57 0.26 -6.58
C VAL A 47 14.70 -0.64 -5.69
N ALA A 48 13.68 -1.22 -6.28
CA ALA A 48 12.78 -2.12 -5.55
C ALA A 48 13.53 -3.35 -5.02
N LEU A 49 13.30 -3.69 -3.76
CA LEU A 49 13.92 -4.86 -3.11
C LEU A 49 13.20 -6.18 -3.41
N SER A 50 12.10 -6.13 -4.14
CA SER A 50 11.30 -7.32 -4.47
C SER A 50 10.60 -7.16 -5.82
N PRO A 51 10.26 -8.27 -6.51
CA PRO A 51 9.45 -8.22 -7.71
C PRO A 51 8.09 -7.54 -7.48
N TYR A 52 7.49 -7.73 -6.29
CA TYR A 52 6.25 -7.05 -5.92
C TYR A 52 6.43 -5.52 -5.87
N GLY A 53 7.45 -5.03 -5.16
CA GLY A 53 7.75 -3.60 -5.09
C GLY A 53 8.00 -3.01 -6.48
N ASN A 54 8.74 -3.72 -7.32
CA ASN A 54 8.98 -3.29 -8.71
C ASN A 54 7.68 -3.21 -9.52
N THR A 55 6.74 -4.17 -9.38
CA THR A 55 5.45 -4.06 -10.07
C THR A 55 4.64 -2.85 -9.60
N LYS A 56 4.78 -2.43 -8.33
CA LYS A 56 4.11 -1.22 -7.84
C LYS A 56 4.75 0.06 -8.39
N GLN A 57 6.09 0.14 -8.47
CA GLN A 57 6.80 1.24 -9.12
C GLN A 57 6.34 1.40 -10.58
N ILE A 58 6.40 0.33 -11.37
CA ILE A 58 5.97 0.35 -12.78
C ILE A 58 4.51 0.78 -12.92
N ASN A 59 3.63 0.31 -12.04
CA ASN A 59 2.21 0.71 -12.06
C ASN A 59 2.03 2.21 -11.76
N GLU A 60 2.79 2.79 -10.83
CA GLU A 60 2.74 4.23 -10.57
C GLU A 60 3.23 5.03 -11.78
N GLU A 61 4.28 4.57 -12.47
CA GLU A 61 4.78 5.17 -13.71
C GLU A 61 3.71 5.13 -14.80
N ILE A 62 3.10 3.96 -15.06
CA ILE A 62 2.02 3.82 -16.06
C ILE A 62 0.86 4.79 -15.76
N ILE A 63 0.43 4.92 -14.50
CA ILE A 63 -0.65 5.85 -14.12
C ILE A 63 -0.25 7.29 -14.41
N ARG A 64 0.98 7.69 -14.11
CA ARG A 64 1.49 9.04 -14.37
C ARG A 64 1.57 9.34 -15.86
N ASP A 65 2.05 8.39 -16.65
CA ASP A 65 2.15 8.52 -18.11
C ASP A 65 0.77 8.62 -18.75
N GLU A 66 -0.19 7.79 -18.33
CA GLU A 66 -1.58 7.87 -18.82
C GLU A 66 -2.24 9.20 -18.42
N ALA A 67 -2.05 9.67 -17.20
CA ALA A 67 -2.53 10.96 -16.75
C ALA A 67 -1.85 12.12 -17.50
N HIS A 68 -0.58 11.97 -17.87
CA HIS A 68 0.09 12.96 -18.73
C HIS A 68 -0.54 13.00 -20.13
N ALA A 69 -0.87 11.85 -20.68
CA ALA A 69 -1.48 11.72 -22.02
C ALA A 69 -2.96 12.09 -22.04
N ASP A 70 -3.72 11.74 -21.01
CA ASP A 70 -5.16 12.04 -20.87
C ASP A 70 -5.42 13.00 -19.70
N LYS A 71 -5.67 14.26 -20.02
CA LYS A 71 -5.91 15.32 -19.02
C LYS A 71 -7.23 15.17 -18.26
N SER A 72 -8.10 14.27 -18.68
CA SER A 72 -9.33 13.97 -17.94
C SER A 72 -9.13 12.95 -16.83
N LEU A 73 -8.06 12.15 -16.87
CA LEU A 73 -7.78 11.15 -15.84
C LEU A 73 -7.27 11.81 -14.56
N GLN A 74 -7.92 11.52 -13.44
CA GLN A 74 -7.45 11.86 -12.10
C GLN A 74 -7.10 10.58 -11.32
N ALA A 75 -5.97 10.57 -10.64
CA ALA A 75 -5.52 9.42 -9.89
C ALA A 75 -5.07 9.81 -8.47
N THR A 76 -5.47 9.02 -7.50
CA THR A 76 -4.89 9.06 -6.16
C THR A 76 -4.15 7.77 -5.89
N ILE A 77 -2.85 7.88 -5.65
CA ILE A 77 -1.96 6.76 -5.34
C ILE A 77 -1.80 6.67 -3.83
N LEU A 78 -2.22 5.56 -3.24
CA LEU A 78 -2.12 5.32 -1.80
C LEU A 78 -1.01 4.30 -1.54
N ARG A 79 0.09 4.75 -0.94
CA ARG A 79 1.25 3.91 -0.58
C ARG A 79 1.05 3.35 0.83
N TYR A 80 0.61 2.10 0.92
CA TYR A 80 0.37 1.45 2.21
C TYR A 80 1.66 1.02 2.87
N PHE A 81 1.72 1.20 4.19
CA PHE A 81 2.65 0.45 5.04
C PHE A 81 2.03 -0.93 5.37
N ASN A 82 1.99 -1.37 6.61
CA ASN A 82 1.51 -2.72 6.93
C ASN A 82 0.10 -2.65 7.53
N PRO A 83 -0.96 -2.95 6.77
CA PRO A 83 -2.31 -2.98 7.32
C PRO A 83 -2.47 -4.09 8.34
N ILE A 84 -3.08 -3.75 9.48
CA ILE A 84 -3.37 -4.70 10.56
C ILE A 84 -4.75 -4.47 11.15
N GLY A 85 -5.22 -5.47 11.91
CA GLY A 85 -6.46 -5.39 12.66
C GLY A 85 -7.68 -5.88 11.88
N ALA A 86 -8.84 -5.66 12.50
CA ALA A 86 -10.12 -6.07 11.96
C ALA A 86 -11.19 -5.00 12.26
N HIS A 87 -12.32 -5.08 11.56
CA HIS A 87 -13.44 -4.18 11.85
C HIS A 87 -14.00 -4.44 13.26
N PRO A 88 -14.41 -3.39 14.02
CA PRO A 88 -14.90 -3.56 15.41
C PRO A 88 -16.09 -4.49 15.56
N SER A 89 -16.89 -4.70 14.51
CA SER A 89 -17.99 -5.68 14.51
C SER A 89 -17.53 -7.13 14.57
N ALA A 90 -16.24 -7.41 14.38
CA ALA A 90 -15.66 -8.75 14.22
C ALA A 90 -16.25 -9.58 13.04
N MET A 91 -17.04 -8.96 12.15
CA MET A 91 -17.62 -9.63 10.98
C MET A 91 -16.65 -9.66 9.79
N ILE A 92 -15.66 -8.75 9.79
CA ILE A 92 -14.65 -8.63 8.76
C ILE A 92 -13.28 -8.56 9.42
N GLY A 93 -12.34 -9.38 8.95
CA GLY A 93 -10.97 -9.42 9.44
C GLY A 93 -10.06 -10.17 8.48
N GLU A 94 -8.80 -10.33 8.85
CA GLU A 94 -7.82 -11.08 8.07
C GLU A 94 -7.89 -12.56 8.42
N LEU A 95 -8.43 -13.38 7.51
CA LEU A 95 -8.47 -14.83 7.64
C LEU A 95 -7.80 -15.46 6.42
N PRO A 96 -6.47 -15.61 6.42
CA PRO A 96 -5.74 -16.14 5.28
C PRO A 96 -6.03 -17.64 5.06
N ASN A 97 -6.11 -18.05 3.79
CA ASN A 97 -6.16 -19.46 3.43
C ASN A 97 -4.78 -20.09 3.63
N GLY A 98 -4.70 -21.13 4.44
CA GLY A 98 -3.44 -21.85 4.73
C GLY A 98 -2.54 -21.14 5.74
N VAL A 99 -1.23 -21.14 5.50
CA VAL A 99 -0.25 -20.53 6.40
C VAL A 99 -0.22 -19.03 6.20
N PRO A 100 -0.45 -18.21 7.26
CA PRO A 100 -0.33 -16.75 7.14
C PRO A 100 1.07 -16.34 6.71
N GLN A 101 1.13 -15.31 5.87
CA GLN A 101 2.40 -14.70 5.47
C GLN A 101 2.64 -13.35 6.15
N ASN A 102 1.57 -12.78 6.74
CA ASN A 102 1.63 -11.54 7.50
C ASN A 102 1.81 -11.84 8.99
N LEU A 103 2.45 -10.92 9.71
CA LEU A 103 2.79 -11.09 11.12
C LEU A 103 1.54 -11.30 11.99
N LEU A 104 0.56 -10.40 11.91
CA LEU A 104 -0.56 -10.38 12.85
C LEU A 104 -1.40 -11.67 12.83
N PRO A 105 -1.88 -12.18 11.67
CA PRO A 105 -2.62 -13.43 11.65
C PRO A 105 -1.76 -14.62 12.10
N PHE A 106 -0.45 -14.60 11.90
CA PHE A 106 0.42 -15.64 12.44
C PHE A 106 0.50 -15.58 13.96
N VAL A 107 0.69 -14.37 14.52
CA VAL A 107 0.69 -14.15 15.99
C VAL A 107 -0.63 -14.58 16.62
N THR A 108 -1.75 -14.11 16.07
CA THR A 108 -3.08 -14.43 16.64
C THR A 108 -3.41 -15.91 16.54
N GLN A 109 -3.08 -16.59 15.44
CA GLN A 109 -3.25 -18.05 15.31
C GLN A 109 -2.35 -18.83 16.29
N THR A 110 -1.15 -18.32 16.58
CA THR A 110 -0.27 -18.92 17.59
C THR A 110 -0.87 -18.72 18.99
N ALA A 111 -1.33 -17.51 19.30
CA ALA A 111 -1.90 -17.18 20.61
C ALA A 111 -3.13 -18.02 20.97
N ILE A 112 -3.99 -18.35 19.99
CA ILE A 112 -5.17 -19.22 20.21
C ILE A 112 -4.86 -20.72 20.04
N GLY A 113 -3.59 -21.10 19.90
CA GLY A 113 -3.16 -22.50 19.83
C GLY A 113 -3.35 -23.20 18.48
N LEU A 114 -3.76 -22.50 17.43
CA LEU A 114 -3.84 -23.07 16.07
C LEU A 114 -2.45 -23.37 15.50
N ARG A 115 -1.42 -22.68 15.98
CA ARG A 115 -0.02 -22.90 15.63
C ARG A 115 0.80 -23.18 16.87
N LYS A 116 1.78 -24.05 16.73
CA LYS A 116 2.62 -24.51 17.83
C LYS A 116 3.55 -23.39 18.34
N GLU A 117 4.05 -22.56 17.44
CA GLU A 117 5.09 -21.58 17.77
C GLU A 117 5.08 -20.42 16.78
N LEU A 118 5.58 -19.27 17.23
CA LEU A 118 5.93 -18.13 16.38
C LEU A 118 7.44 -18.19 16.15
N LYS A 119 7.85 -18.19 14.87
CA LYS A 119 9.27 -18.17 14.49
C LYS A 119 9.74 -16.75 14.22
N VAL A 120 10.82 -16.35 14.86
CA VAL A 120 11.54 -15.10 14.60
C VAL A 120 12.71 -15.43 13.65
N PHE A 121 12.73 -14.77 12.49
CA PHE A 121 13.73 -14.98 11.46
C PHE A 121 14.82 -13.90 11.56
N GLY A 122 15.86 -14.20 12.30
CA GLY A 122 16.98 -13.29 12.54
C GLY A 122 16.73 -12.29 13.68
N ASN A 123 17.84 -11.80 14.23
CA ASN A 123 17.88 -10.80 15.29
C ASN A 123 19.13 -9.91 15.14
N ASP A 124 19.57 -9.73 13.90
CA ASP A 124 20.81 -9.09 13.51
C ASP A 124 20.61 -7.78 12.73
N TYR A 125 19.38 -7.24 12.76
CA TYR A 125 19.11 -5.90 12.24
C TYR A 125 19.77 -4.83 13.10
N ASN A 126 20.20 -3.74 12.47
CA ASN A 126 20.76 -2.58 13.17
C ASN A 126 19.64 -1.77 13.85
N THR A 127 19.03 -2.33 14.88
CA THR A 127 17.92 -1.79 15.66
C THR A 127 18.17 -2.10 17.14
N PRO A 128 17.49 -1.41 18.09
CA PRO A 128 17.75 -1.60 19.52
C PRO A 128 17.59 -3.04 20.03
N ASP A 129 16.69 -3.83 19.42
CA ASP A 129 16.42 -5.22 19.81
C ASP A 129 16.81 -6.24 18.73
N GLY A 130 17.47 -5.80 17.66
CA GLY A 130 17.89 -6.64 16.54
C GLY A 130 16.74 -7.08 15.62
N SER A 131 15.49 -6.68 15.87
CA SER A 131 14.38 -6.99 15.00
C SER A 131 14.15 -5.91 13.91
N CYS A 132 13.41 -6.23 12.87
CA CYS A 132 13.07 -5.26 11.84
C CYS A 132 11.98 -4.28 12.31
N ILE A 133 12.21 -2.99 12.13
CA ILE A 133 11.20 -1.94 12.38
C ILE A 133 10.20 -1.93 11.23
N ARG A 134 8.91 -1.85 11.55
CA ARG A 134 7.80 -1.74 10.59
C ARG A 134 6.79 -0.73 11.08
N ASP A 135 6.25 0.03 10.15
CA ASP A 135 5.08 0.88 10.37
C ASP A 135 3.81 0.08 10.12
N TYR A 136 2.82 0.24 10.98
CA TYR A 136 1.53 -0.46 10.91
C TYR A 136 0.39 0.54 10.88
N ILE A 137 -0.59 0.31 9.99
CA ILE A 137 -1.81 1.11 9.92
C ILE A 137 -3.03 0.27 10.23
N TYR A 138 -3.96 0.81 11.01
CA TYR A 138 -5.23 0.13 11.28
C TYR A 138 -6.07 0.01 10.00
N VAL A 139 -6.52 -1.21 9.67
CA VAL A 139 -7.20 -1.51 8.40
C VAL A 139 -8.46 -0.68 8.17
N VAL A 140 -9.17 -0.28 9.24
CA VAL A 140 -10.36 0.59 9.13
C VAL A 140 -9.97 2.01 8.74
N ASP A 141 -8.84 2.52 9.22
CA ASP A 141 -8.36 3.84 8.83
C ASP A 141 -7.83 3.83 7.39
N LEU A 142 -7.19 2.74 6.98
CA LEU A 142 -6.86 2.50 5.58
C LEU A 142 -8.13 2.55 4.68
N ALA A 143 -9.20 1.88 5.09
CA ALA A 143 -10.47 1.90 4.35
C ALA A 143 -11.07 3.32 4.28
N LYS A 144 -11.05 4.06 5.39
CA LYS A 144 -11.49 5.47 5.42
C LYS A 144 -10.66 6.35 4.49
N ALA A 145 -9.34 6.11 4.40
CA ALA A 145 -8.47 6.85 3.48
C ALA A 145 -8.88 6.66 2.02
N HIS A 146 -9.32 5.47 1.62
CA HIS A 146 -9.87 5.24 0.27
C HIS A 146 -11.13 6.07 0.01
N VAL A 147 -12.05 6.08 1.00
CA VAL A 147 -13.27 6.92 0.90
C VAL A 147 -12.89 8.39 0.76
N LYS A 148 -11.95 8.87 1.58
CA LYS A 148 -11.46 10.26 1.51
C LYS A 148 -10.78 10.60 0.17
N ALA A 149 -10.02 9.67 -0.40
CA ALA A 149 -9.41 9.84 -1.72
C ALA A 149 -10.49 10.01 -2.81
N VAL A 150 -11.53 9.18 -2.78
CA VAL A 150 -12.67 9.31 -3.71
C VAL A 150 -13.42 10.63 -3.50
N GLU A 151 -13.76 10.99 -2.26
CA GLU A 151 -14.42 12.26 -1.93
C GLU A 151 -13.61 13.46 -2.43
N ARG A 152 -12.28 13.43 -2.27
CA ARG A 152 -11.37 14.48 -2.70
C ARG A 152 -11.37 14.67 -4.21
N MET A 153 -11.29 13.59 -4.98
CA MET A 153 -11.37 13.66 -6.44
C MET A 153 -12.74 14.16 -6.90
N LEU A 154 -13.84 13.63 -6.34
CA LEU A 154 -15.20 14.00 -6.75
C LEU A 154 -15.61 15.42 -6.37
N SER A 155 -15.05 15.97 -5.29
CA SER A 155 -15.29 17.35 -4.86
C SER A 155 -14.48 18.39 -5.65
N GLY A 156 -13.54 17.95 -6.49
CA GLY A 156 -12.65 18.83 -7.25
C GLY A 156 -11.63 19.56 -6.35
N THR A 157 -11.35 19.04 -5.16
CA THR A 157 -10.35 19.61 -4.23
C THR A 157 -8.96 19.00 -4.40
N ALA A 158 -8.78 18.07 -5.33
CA ALA A 158 -7.46 17.58 -5.72
C ALA A 158 -6.63 18.73 -6.31
N LEU A 159 -5.38 18.85 -5.86
CA LEU A 159 -4.47 19.92 -6.29
C LEU A 159 -3.75 19.56 -7.58
N ASP A 160 -3.46 18.28 -7.75
CA ASP A 160 -2.75 17.74 -8.89
C ASP A 160 -3.56 16.63 -9.56
N GLN A 161 -3.28 16.37 -10.82
CA GLN A 161 -3.91 15.29 -11.59
C GLN A 161 -3.58 13.90 -11.02
N VAL A 162 -2.37 13.74 -10.47
CA VAL A 162 -1.94 12.54 -9.77
C VAL A 162 -1.45 12.94 -8.38
N GLU A 163 -2.19 12.60 -7.36
CA GLU A 163 -1.79 12.81 -5.96
C GLU A 163 -1.29 11.51 -5.33
N VAL A 164 -0.30 11.63 -4.47
CA VAL A 164 0.28 10.49 -3.74
C VAL A 164 0.16 10.73 -2.25
N PHE A 165 -0.24 9.71 -1.50
CA PHE A 165 -0.32 9.76 -0.05
C PHE A 165 0.25 8.48 0.58
N ASN A 166 1.10 8.65 1.58
CA ASN A 166 1.52 7.57 2.45
C ASN A 166 0.41 7.23 3.44
N LEU A 167 0.15 5.94 3.64
CA LEU A 167 -0.80 5.45 4.65
C LEU A 167 -0.06 4.61 5.69
N GLY A 168 0.40 5.28 6.74
CA GLY A 168 1.10 4.77 7.89
C GLY A 168 0.65 5.49 9.16
N THR A 169 1.43 5.43 10.24
CA THR A 169 1.18 6.09 11.54
C THR A 169 2.24 7.13 11.87
#